data_2118a84cbf6b160e2d1c61b6e4e60d04
#
_entry.id   2118a84cbf6b160e2d1c61b6e4e60d04
#
_cell.length_a   1.000
_cell.length_b   1.000
_cell.length_c   1.000
_cell.angle_alpha   90.00
_cell.angle_beta   90.00
_cell.angle_gamma   90.00
#
_symmetry.space_group_name_H-M   'P 1'
#
loop_
_entity.id
_entity.type
_entity.pdbx_description
1 polymer ?
#
loop_
_entity_poly.entity_id
_entity_poly.type
_entity_poly.pdbx_seq_one_letter_code
_entity_poly.pdbx_strand_id
1 'polypeptide(L)'
;MKAISKQTRSIKPAEVEKKWHIIDADGLVVGRLASIIANILRGKHKPSYTPHVDCGDHVIVINVDKVRFTGNKSTKKVYYKHTGHPGGIKETTPAKVLEGRFPERVLEKAVERMIPRGPLGRQQMKALHLYSGTEHPHDGQAPEVLDVASMNRKNKVTA
;
A
#
# COMPACT_ATOMS: atom_id res chain seq x y z
N MET A 1 -21.81 37.65 -13.80
CA MET A 1 -21.29 36.27 -13.89
C MET A 1 -19.90 36.24 -13.26
N LYS A 2 -19.69 35.49 -12.16
CA LYS A 2 -18.36 35.27 -11.61
C LYS A 2 -17.55 34.41 -12.58
N ALA A 3 -16.41 34.91 -13.07
CA ALA A 3 -15.50 34.12 -13.90
C ALA A 3 -15.08 32.85 -13.11
N ILE A 4 -15.41 31.68 -13.66
CA ILE A 4 -14.96 30.42 -13.08
C ILE A 4 -13.45 30.38 -13.25
N SER A 5 -12.71 30.48 -12.15
CA SER A 5 -11.26 30.34 -12.17
C SER A 5 -10.91 28.96 -12.74
N LYS A 6 -10.17 28.92 -13.85
CA LYS A 6 -9.63 27.69 -14.46
C LYS A 6 -8.47 27.06 -13.66
N GLN A 7 -8.08 27.68 -12.56
CA GLN A 7 -6.97 27.20 -11.73
C GLN A 7 -7.49 26.17 -10.71
N THR A 8 -6.87 25.02 -10.68
CA THR A 8 -7.09 24.01 -9.62
C THR A 8 -6.58 24.55 -8.29
N ARG A 9 -7.44 24.51 -7.26
CA ARG A 9 -7.06 24.94 -5.90
C ARG A 9 -6.01 23.97 -5.33
N SER A 10 -4.89 24.53 -4.84
CA SER A 10 -3.93 23.79 -4.03
C SER A 10 -4.41 23.80 -2.57
N ILE A 11 -4.54 22.61 -1.97
CA ILE A 11 -4.96 22.47 -0.56
C ILE A 11 -3.78 22.76 0.37
N LYS A 12 -4.05 23.41 1.51
CA LYS A 12 -3.04 23.61 2.57
C LYS A 12 -2.95 22.37 3.46
N PRO A 13 -1.79 22.06 4.06
CA PRO A 13 -1.65 20.92 4.97
C PRO A 13 -2.65 20.88 6.12
N ALA A 14 -3.04 22.04 6.65
CA ALA A 14 -4.01 22.16 7.74
C ALA A 14 -5.47 21.89 7.32
N GLU A 15 -5.77 21.90 6.02
CA GLU A 15 -7.10 21.65 5.46
C GLU A 15 -7.30 20.18 5.05
N VAL A 16 -6.25 19.35 5.19
CA VAL A 16 -6.30 17.94 4.77
C VAL A 16 -7.03 17.10 5.82
N GLU A 17 -8.16 16.54 5.44
CA GLU A 17 -8.86 15.53 6.23
C GLU A 17 -8.33 14.15 5.86
N LYS A 18 -7.89 13.37 6.86
CA LYS A 18 -7.41 12.00 6.69
C LYS A 18 -8.43 11.01 7.25
N LYS A 19 -8.83 10.05 6.44
CA LYS A 19 -9.68 8.93 6.83
C LYS A 19 -8.86 7.68 7.09
N TRP A 20 -9.49 6.69 7.73
CA TRP A 20 -8.92 5.37 7.95
C TRP A 20 -9.68 4.33 7.15
N HIS A 21 -8.96 3.51 6.41
CA HIS A 21 -9.52 2.41 5.63
C HIS A 21 -8.93 1.09 6.09
N ILE A 22 -9.76 0.05 6.16
CA ILE A 22 -9.33 -1.32 6.44
C ILE A 22 -9.58 -2.19 5.21
N ILE A 23 -8.60 -3.00 4.86
CA ILE A 23 -8.62 -3.92 3.71
C ILE A 23 -8.28 -5.32 4.19
N ASP A 24 -9.10 -6.30 3.84
CA ASP A 24 -8.74 -7.71 4.00
C ASP A 24 -7.96 -8.18 2.76
N ALA A 25 -6.74 -8.68 2.99
CA ALA A 25 -5.83 -9.10 1.93
C ALA A 25 -5.98 -10.57 1.53
N ASP A 26 -6.91 -11.32 2.15
CA ASP A 26 -7.06 -12.76 1.89
C ASP A 26 -7.32 -13.08 0.43
N GLY A 27 -6.41 -13.85 -0.17
CA GLY A 27 -6.45 -14.27 -1.57
C GLY A 27 -6.26 -13.16 -2.60
N LEU A 28 -5.95 -11.92 -2.18
CA LEU A 28 -5.73 -10.80 -3.10
C LEU A 28 -4.35 -10.86 -3.77
N VAL A 29 -4.31 -10.38 -5.02
CA VAL A 29 -3.08 -10.28 -5.80
C VAL A 29 -2.23 -9.11 -5.31
N VAL A 30 -1.01 -9.40 -4.81
CA VAL A 30 -0.08 -8.41 -4.24
C VAL A 30 0.07 -7.15 -5.08
N GLY A 31 0.32 -7.29 -6.40
CA GLY A 31 0.58 -6.13 -7.26
C GLY A 31 -0.63 -5.22 -7.46
N ARG A 32 -1.83 -5.80 -7.54
CA ARG A 32 -3.07 -5.04 -7.69
C ARG A 32 -3.46 -4.36 -6.38
N LEU A 33 -3.37 -5.09 -5.28
CA LEU A 33 -3.58 -4.54 -3.94
C LEU A 33 -2.62 -3.38 -3.69
N ALA A 34 -1.32 -3.55 -3.95
CA ALA A 34 -0.32 -2.51 -3.76
C ALA A 34 -0.60 -1.24 -4.58
N SER A 35 -1.12 -1.35 -5.82
CA SER A 35 -1.46 -0.18 -6.64
C SER A 35 -2.64 0.62 -6.07
N ILE A 36 -3.65 -0.06 -5.52
CA ILE A 36 -4.80 0.58 -4.87
C ILE A 36 -4.35 1.28 -3.59
N ILE A 37 -3.60 0.58 -2.73
CA ILE A 37 -3.03 1.15 -1.51
C ILE A 37 -2.19 2.38 -1.82
N ALA A 38 -1.28 2.32 -2.80
CA ALA A 38 -0.43 3.45 -3.18
C ALA A 38 -1.24 4.67 -3.66
N ASN A 39 -2.36 4.47 -4.35
CA ASN A 39 -3.26 5.54 -4.76
C ASN A 39 -3.95 6.20 -3.55
N ILE A 40 -4.37 5.41 -2.55
CA ILE A 40 -5.01 5.91 -1.33
C ILE A 40 -3.99 6.68 -0.48
N LEU A 41 -2.81 6.10 -0.25
CA LEU A 41 -1.73 6.74 0.53
C LEU A 41 -1.23 8.05 -0.10
N ARG A 42 -1.31 8.20 -1.42
CA ARG A 42 -1.03 9.46 -2.10
C ARG A 42 -2.20 10.44 -2.09
N GLY A 43 -3.42 9.98 -1.80
CA GLY A 43 -4.63 10.79 -1.85
C GLY A 43 -5.17 11.03 -3.26
N LYS A 44 -4.75 10.24 -4.27
CA LYS A 44 -5.20 10.41 -5.67
C LYS A 44 -6.69 10.12 -5.90
N HIS A 45 -7.35 9.46 -4.95
CA HIS A 45 -8.79 9.22 -4.97
C HIS A 45 -9.60 10.47 -4.58
N LYS A 46 -8.96 11.48 -3.99
CA LYS A 46 -9.61 12.72 -3.54
C LYS A 46 -9.61 13.79 -4.64
N PRO A 47 -10.70 14.55 -4.82
CA PRO A 47 -10.72 15.67 -5.77
C PRO A 47 -9.78 16.81 -5.36
N SER A 48 -9.45 16.92 -4.08
CA SER A 48 -8.54 17.91 -3.50
C SER A 48 -7.05 17.54 -3.60
N TYR A 49 -6.72 16.48 -4.34
CA TYR A 49 -5.34 16.00 -4.46
C TYR A 49 -4.37 17.10 -4.89
N THR A 50 -3.30 17.28 -4.11
CA THR A 50 -2.21 18.22 -4.40
C THR A 50 -0.87 17.48 -4.34
N PRO A 51 -0.05 17.48 -5.40
CA PRO A 51 1.13 16.61 -5.52
C PRO A 51 2.21 16.81 -4.46
N HIS A 52 2.35 18.02 -3.92
CA HIS A 52 3.39 18.40 -2.94
C HIS A 52 2.90 18.33 -1.49
N VAL A 53 1.62 18.04 -1.26
CA VAL A 53 1.01 17.91 0.08
C VAL A 53 0.65 16.45 0.33
N ASP A 54 0.78 16.01 1.59
CA ASP A 54 0.35 14.67 2.02
C ASP A 54 -1.17 14.64 2.24
N CYS A 55 -1.91 14.43 1.14
CA CYS A 55 -3.37 14.36 1.10
C CYS A 55 -3.91 12.94 1.35
N GLY A 56 -3.04 11.96 1.54
CA GLY A 56 -3.39 10.54 1.66
C GLY A 56 -4.13 10.19 2.94
N ASP A 57 -4.79 9.05 2.91
CA ASP A 57 -5.49 8.44 4.04
C ASP A 57 -4.63 7.36 4.70
N HIS A 58 -5.02 6.96 5.90
CA HIS A 58 -4.43 5.82 6.59
C HIS A 58 -5.03 4.51 6.06
N VAL A 59 -4.19 3.51 5.83
CA VAL A 59 -4.62 2.20 5.34
C VAL A 59 -4.14 1.11 6.29
N ILE A 60 -5.10 0.34 6.81
CA ILE A 60 -4.86 -0.87 7.59
C ILE A 60 -5.08 -2.05 6.66
N VAL A 61 -4.15 -2.99 6.61
CA VAL A 61 -4.30 -4.24 5.86
C VAL A 61 -4.15 -5.41 6.81
N ILE A 62 -5.16 -6.26 6.85
CA ILE A 62 -5.20 -7.49 7.65
C ILE A 62 -4.96 -8.72 6.76
N ASN A 63 -4.63 -9.86 7.36
CA ASN A 63 -4.34 -11.13 6.67
C ASN A 63 -3.26 -11.01 5.59
N VAL A 64 -2.20 -10.23 5.84
CA VAL A 64 -1.15 -9.96 4.82
C VAL A 64 -0.34 -11.21 4.48
N ASP A 65 -0.32 -12.23 5.34
CA ASP A 65 0.28 -13.55 5.11
C ASP A 65 -0.43 -14.36 4.00
N LYS A 66 -1.73 -14.09 3.76
CA LYS A 66 -2.57 -14.82 2.80
C LYS A 66 -2.59 -14.21 1.40
N VAL A 67 -1.80 -13.16 1.15
CA VAL A 67 -1.69 -12.54 -0.18
C VAL A 67 -1.12 -13.52 -1.22
N ARG A 68 -1.53 -13.35 -2.47
CA ARG A 68 -1.13 -14.25 -3.55
C ARG A 68 -0.37 -13.54 -4.67
N PHE A 69 0.53 -14.28 -5.31
CA PHE A 69 1.19 -13.88 -6.53
C PHE A 69 0.56 -14.61 -7.74
N THR A 70 0.49 -13.94 -8.87
CA THR A 70 0.05 -14.56 -10.13
C THR A 70 1.23 -15.24 -10.83
N GLY A 71 0.98 -16.42 -11.42
CA GLY A 71 1.99 -17.22 -12.11
C GLY A 71 3.12 -17.65 -11.15
N ASN A 72 4.31 -17.86 -11.70
CA ASN A 72 5.46 -18.40 -10.97
C ASN A 72 6.25 -17.33 -10.17
N LYS A 73 5.64 -16.17 -9.84
CA LYS A 73 6.36 -15.07 -9.16
C LYS A 73 6.71 -15.38 -7.71
N SER A 74 5.98 -16.26 -7.04
CA SER A 74 6.27 -16.67 -5.66
C SER A 74 7.67 -17.28 -5.52
N THR A 75 8.08 -18.08 -6.51
CA THR A 75 9.35 -18.83 -6.50
C THR A 75 10.43 -18.21 -7.39
N LYS A 76 10.06 -17.69 -8.59
CA LYS A 76 11.03 -17.17 -9.56
C LYS A 76 11.45 -15.72 -9.31
N LYS A 77 10.63 -14.92 -8.63
CA LYS A 77 10.99 -13.54 -8.31
C LYS A 77 12.04 -13.53 -7.20
N VAL A 78 13.11 -12.75 -7.37
CA VAL A 78 14.16 -12.62 -6.38
C VAL A 78 14.21 -11.19 -5.85
N TYR A 79 14.31 -11.06 -4.54
CA TYR A 79 14.61 -9.81 -3.85
C TYR A 79 16.09 -9.78 -3.51
N TYR A 80 16.78 -8.75 -3.98
CA TYR A 80 18.19 -8.53 -3.72
C TYR A 80 18.40 -7.51 -2.61
N LYS A 81 19.34 -7.79 -1.70
CA LYS A 81 19.82 -6.86 -0.68
C LYS A 81 21.34 -6.92 -0.64
N HIS A 82 21.99 -5.76 -0.79
CA HIS A 82 23.44 -5.64 -0.64
C HIS A 82 23.80 -5.30 0.81
N THR A 83 24.83 -5.92 1.36
CA THR A 83 25.25 -5.71 2.76
C THR A 83 26.25 -4.58 2.93
N GLY A 84 26.77 -4.00 1.85
CA GLY A 84 27.82 -2.98 1.85
C GLY A 84 29.24 -3.54 1.73
N HIS A 85 29.45 -4.87 1.78
CA HIS A 85 30.74 -5.52 1.65
C HIS A 85 30.92 -6.17 0.27
N PRO A 86 32.16 -6.32 -0.24
CA PRO A 86 32.43 -7.05 -1.48
C PRO A 86 31.80 -8.45 -1.45
N GLY A 87 31.10 -8.85 -2.52
CA GLY A 87 30.36 -10.12 -2.58
C GLY A 87 29.09 -10.21 -1.70
N GLY A 88 28.68 -9.12 -1.06
CA GLY A 88 27.58 -9.09 -0.09
C GLY A 88 26.17 -9.01 -0.66
N ILE A 89 25.90 -9.54 -1.85
CA ILE A 89 24.53 -9.64 -2.39
C ILE A 89 23.84 -10.82 -1.75
N LYS A 90 22.72 -10.52 -1.05
CA LYS A 90 21.83 -11.56 -0.50
C LYS A 90 20.55 -11.63 -1.32
N GLU A 91 20.11 -12.85 -1.57
CA GLU A 91 18.93 -13.16 -2.36
C GLU A 91 17.86 -13.84 -1.51
N THR A 92 16.61 -13.51 -1.73
CA THR A 92 15.46 -14.20 -1.13
C THR A 92 14.27 -14.19 -2.08
N THR A 93 13.40 -15.19 -1.97
CA THR A 93 12.18 -15.27 -2.77
C THR A 93 10.97 -14.80 -1.97
N PRO A 94 9.89 -14.35 -2.63
CA PRO A 94 8.65 -13.99 -1.95
C PRO A 94 8.08 -15.12 -1.10
N ALA A 95 8.15 -16.37 -1.56
CA ALA A 95 7.68 -17.54 -0.79
C ALA A 95 8.41 -17.64 0.56
N LYS A 96 9.75 -17.57 0.57
CA LYS A 96 10.55 -17.59 1.80
C LYS A 96 10.25 -16.43 2.75
N VAL A 97 9.85 -15.25 2.20
CA VAL A 97 9.50 -14.10 3.05
C VAL A 97 8.11 -14.28 3.66
N LEU A 98 7.12 -14.81 2.89
CA LEU A 98 5.76 -15.09 3.39
C LEU A 98 5.74 -16.16 4.48
N GLU A 99 6.58 -17.20 4.35
CA GLU A 99 6.75 -18.27 5.35
C GLU A 99 7.63 -17.85 6.55
N GLY A 100 8.29 -16.70 6.44
CA GLY A 100 9.21 -16.18 7.44
C GLY A 100 8.53 -15.40 8.56
N ARG A 101 9.35 -14.86 9.47
CA ARG A 101 8.89 -14.08 10.65
C ARG A 101 8.13 -12.80 10.29
N PHE A 102 8.34 -12.20 9.11
CA PHE A 102 7.82 -10.89 8.73
C PHE A 102 7.19 -10.94 7.32
N PRO A 103 6.04 -11.61 7.15
CA PRO A 103 5.35 -11.75 5.85
C PRO A 103 4.89 -10.40 5.28
N GLU A 104 4.59 -9.43 6.14
CA GLU A 104 4.15 -8.07 5.77
C GLU A 104 5.13 -7.34 4.86
N ARG A 105 6.43 -7.67 4.93
CA ARG A 105 7.47 -7.07 4.08
C ARG A 105 7.26 -7.27 2.59
N VAL A 106 6.53 -8.30 2.19
CA VAL A 106 6.21 -8.55 0.79
C VAL A 106 5.33 -7.44 0.24
N LEU A 107 4.25 -7.10 0.94
CA LEU A 107 3.31 -6.05 0.56
C LEU A 107 3.94 -4.67 0.78
N GLU A 108 4.62 -4.45 1.90
CA GLU A 108 5.35 -3.21 2.19
C GLU A 108 6.29 -2.84 1.04
N LYS A 109 7.16 -3.77 0.60
CA LYS A 109 8.07 -3.57 -0.53
C LYS A 109 7.36 -3.32 -1.85
N ALA A 110 6.20 -3.92 -2.07
CA ALA A 110 5.42 -3.67 -3.27
C ALA A 110 4.86 -2.25 -3.29
N VAL A 111 4.29 -1.78 -2.17
CA VAL A 111 3.75 -0.42 -2.02
C VAL A 111 4.87 0.62 -2.05
N GLU A 112 5.97 0.41 -1.31
CA GLU A 112 7.13 1.32 -1.28
C GLU A 112 7.64 1.66 -2.69
N ARG A 113 7.70 0.66 -3.58
CA ARG A 113 8.16 0.84 -4.96
C ARG A 113 7.15 1.52 -5.88
N MET A 114 5.90 1.65 -5.46
CA MET A 114 4.83 2.34 -6.20
C MET A 114 4.63 3.79 -5.74
N ILE A 115 5.19 4.17 -4.59
CA ILE A 115 5.17 5.53 -4.08
C ILE A 115 6.43 6.27 -4.54
N PRO A 116 6.36 7.58 -4.86
CA PRO A 116 7.52 8.38 -5.23
C PRO A 116 8.59 8.37 -4.14
N ARG A 117 9.84 8.23 -4.55
CA ARG A 117 10.98 8.29 -3.63
C ARG A 117 11.19 9.74 -3.18
N GLY A 118 11.40 9.93 -1.88
CA GLY A 118 11.66 11.27 -1.33
C GLY A 118 11.09 11.43 0.08
N PRO A 119 11.23 12.61 0.70
CA PRO A 119 10.72 12.88 2.05
C PRO A 119 9.19 12.67 2.15
N LEU A 120 8.43 13.20 1.18
CA LEU A 120 6.98 13.06 1.13
C LEU A 120 6.53 11.60 1.03
N GLY A 121 7.17 10.80 0.17
CA GLY A 121 6.84 9.37 0.05
C GLY A 121 7.13 8.58 1.32
N ARG A 122 8.22 8.92 2.04
CA ARG A 122 8.50 8.31 3.35
C ARG A 122 7.45 8.68 4.41
N GLN A 123 6.92 9.90 4.35
CA GLN A 123 5.81 10.33 5.22
C GLN A 123 4.52 9.58 4.89
N GLN A 124 4.18 9.42 3.62
CA GLN A 124 3.02 8.67 3.16
C GLN A 124 3.09 7.20 3.56
N MET A 125 4.28 6.58 3.51
CA MET A 125 4.48 5.19 3.95
C MET A 125 4.21 4.96 5.44
N LYS A 126 4.32 5.99 6.29
CA LYS A 126 3.97 5.87 7.73
C LYS A 126 2.47 5.69 7.96
N ALA A 127 1.63 6.05 6.99
CA ALA A 127 0.19 5.86 7.06
C ALA A 127 -0.26 4.43 6.65
N LEU A 128 0.69 3.54 6.30
CA LEU A 128 0.43 2.14 5.99
C LEU A 128 0.67 1.27 7.22
N HIS A 129 -0.34 0.51 7.63
CA HIS A 129 -0.31 -0.41 8.75
C HIS A 129 -0.62 -1.82 8.25
N LEU A 130 0.28 -2.78 8.46
CA LEU A 130 0.19 -4.15 7.94
C LEU A 130 0.16 -5.15 9.08
N TYR A 131 -0.79 -6.09 9.05
CA TYR A 131 -0.97 -7.11 10.07
C TYR A 131 -1.12 -8.49 9.44
N SER A 132 -0.41 -9.49 9.99
CA SER A 132 -0.48 -10.87 9.52
C SER A 132 -1.74 -11.62 9.98
N GLY A 133 -2.46 -11.09 10.99
CA GLY A 133 -3.70 -11.67 11.50
C GLY A 133 -4.91 -10.84 11.12
N THR A 134 -6.04 -11.18 11.74
CA THR A 134 -7.30 -10.43 11.63
C THR A 134 -7.41 -9.30 12.63
N GLU A 135 -6.61 -9.32 13.71
CA GLU A 135 -6.66 -8.34 14.79
C GLU A 135 -5.75 -7.16 14.49
N HIS A 136 -6.20 -5.95 14.84
CA HIS A 136 -5.44 -4.71 14.72
C HIS A 136 -5.73 -3.77 15.90
N PRO A 137 -4.79 -2.91 16.33
CA PRO A 137 -4.95 -2.01 17.47
C PRO A 137 -5.66 -0.69 17.13
N HIS A 138 -6.29 -0.55 15.96
CA HIS A 138 -6.83 0.72 15.44
C HIS A 138 -8.37 0.80 15.47
N ASP A 139 -9.05 0.07 16.35
CA ASP A 139 -10.53 0.11 16.46
C ASP A 139 -11.04 1.48 16.85
N GLY A 140 -10.29 2.20 17.69
CA GLY A 140 -10.64 3.55 18.13
C GLY A 140 -10.69 4.60 17.01
N GLN A 141 -10.08 4.35 15.85
CA GLN A 141 -10.13 5.21 14.67
C GLN A 141 -11.34 4.95 13.76
N ALA A 142 -12.18 3.95 14.11
CA ALA A 142 -13.37 3.55 13.34
C ALA A 142 -13.09 3.45 11.81
N PRO A 143 -12.18 2.55 11.36
CA PRO A 143 -11.79 2.47 9.95
C PRO A 143 -12.94 2.01 9.07
N GLU A 144 -13.09 2.65 7.90
CA GLU A 144 -14.06 2.27 6.87
C GLU A 144 -13.57 1.01 6.13
N VAL A 145 -14.41 -0.03 6.01
CA VAL A 145 -14.07 -1.25 5.28
C VAL A 145 -14.04 -0.97 3.78
N LEU A 146 -12.92 -1.27 3.13
CA LEU A 146 -12.75 -1.13 1.69
C LEU A 146 -12.63 -2.51 1.03
N ASP A 147 -13.68 -2.94 0.34
CA ASP A 147 -13.67 -4.22 -0.40
C ASP A 147 -12.97 -4.09 -1.75
N VAL A 148 -11.69 -4.40 -1.76
CA VAL A 148 -10.84 -4.41 -2.96
C VAL A 148 -11.20 -5.57 -3.91
N ALA A 149 -11.75 -6.68 -3.38
CA ALA A 149 -12.11 -7.83 -4.20
C ALA A 149 -13.23 -7.48 -5.17
N SER A 150 -14.25 -6.74 -4.72
CA SER A 150 -15.40 -6.33 -5.53
C SER A 150 -15.04 -5.31 -6.62
N MET A 151 -14.01 -4.47 -6.42
CA MET A 151 -13.62 -3.44 -7.38
C MET A 151 -13.23 -4.00 -8.75
N ASN A 152 -12.61 -5.19 -8.79
CA ASN A 152 -12.24 -5.84 -10.05
C ASN A 152 -12.10 -7.35 -9.84
N ARG A 153 -12.77 -8.15 -10.69
CA ARG A 153 -12.68 -9.62 -10.70
C ARG A 153 -11.25 -10.17 -10.67
N LYS A 154 -10.30 -9.45 -11.28
CA LYS A 154 -8.88 -9.86 -11.34
C LYS A 154 -8.09 -9.55 -10.06
N ASN A 155 -8.67 -8.88 -9.06
CA ASN A 155 -7.99 -8.58 -7.81
C ASN A 155 -7.84 -9.81 -6.92
N LYS A 156 -8.77 -10.75 -7.00
CA LYS A 156 -8.71 -12.04 -6.31
C LYS A 156 -8.26 -13.14 -7.28
N VAL A 157 -7.39 -14.03 -6.83
CA VAL A 157 -7.05 -15.24 -7.60
C VAL A 157 -8.19 -16.22 -7.42
N THR A 158 -8.98 -16.45 -8.48
CA THR A 158 -9.85 -17.62 -8.56
C THR A 158 -8.97 -18.86 -8.67
N ALA A 159 -9.18 -19.81 -7.77
CA ALA A 159 -8.52 -21.11 -7.80
C ALA A 159 -8.83 -21.85 -9.10
#